data_01b11531bad607a112d9901fb82c3f38
#
_entry.id   01b11531bad607a112d9901fb82c3f38
#
_cell.length_a   1.000
_cell.length_b   1.000
_cell.length_c   1.000
_cell.angle_alpha   90.00
_cell.angle_beta   90.00
_cell.angle_gamma   90.00
#
_symmetry.space_group_name_H-M   'P 1'
#
loop_
_entity.id
_entity.type
_entity.pdbx_description
1 polymer ?
#
loop_
_entity_poly.entity_id
_entity_poly.type
_entity_poly.pdbx_seq_one_letter_code
_entity_poly.pdbx_strand_id
1 'polypeptide(L)'
;DPESEAVQAVILAPTRELAMQITDEMRDIAVCHEGVRLVCLYGGQPIGKQIDALKRRPQIVVATPGRLSDHMKRRTVTLKDVSTVVLDEADRMLDMGFIHDVTRILDKIPNRKNLGMFSATISREVMDISWVYQRDPEEITVQATKENKPDILQYRLEVPSDGKVDAIVRILNCENYERVICFCNTKGSTERLTKFLQMRGVDAQCIHGDIPQRKREEVMQRFRDGKLRVFVATDV
;
A
#
# COMPACT_ATOMS: atom_id res chain seq x y z
N ASP A 1 21.29 7.29 12.52
CA ASP A 1 21.76 7.57 13.88
C ASP A 1 20.65 7.28 14.87
N PRO A 2 20.74 6.21 15.70
CA PRO A 2 19.69 5.80 16.66
C PRO A 2 19.55 6.77 17.84
N GLU A 3 20.57 7.55 18.15
CA GLU A 3 20.54 8.54 19.24
C GLU A 3 19.84 9.84 18.82
N SER A 4 19.63 10.04 17.53
CA SER A 4 18.95 11.23 17.02
C SER A 4 17.47 11.25 17.44
N GLU A 5 17.02 12.42 17.82
CA GLU A 5 15.61 12.69 18.11
C GLU A 5 14.83 13.24 16.90
N ALA A 6 15.49 13.38 15.75
CA ALA A 6 14.93 13.88 14.52
C ALA A 6 14.55 12.76 13.55
N VAL A 7 13.53 13.01 12.74
CA VAL A 7 13.21 12.15 11.61
C VAL A 7 14.33 12.25 10.57
N GLN A 8 14.96 11.14 10.22
CA GLN A 8 16.08 11.05 9.28
C GLN A 8 15.68 10.47 7.92
N ALA A 9 14.65 9.60 7.93
CA ALA A 9 14.15 8.98 6.70
C ALA A 9 12.62 9.02 6.63
N VAL A 10 12.12 9.22 5.42
CA VAL A 10 10.70 9.14 5.10
C VAL A 10 10.49 8.15 3.96
N ILE A 11 9.55 7.23 4.13
CA ILE A 11 9.13 6.29 3.11
C ILE A 11 7.65 6.56 2.83
N LEU A 12 7.30 6.85 1.59
CA LEU A 12 5.93 7.06 1.15
C LEU A 12 5.42 5.83 0.41
N ALA A 13 4.20 5.41 0.73
CA ALA A 13 3.50 4.32 0.08
C ALA A 13 2.07 4.74 -0.27
N PRO A 14 1.48 4.29 -1.40
CA PRO A 14 0.16 4.69 -1.87
C PRO A 14 -0.97 4.24 -0.93
N THR A 15 -0.81 3.10 -0.29
CA THR A 15 -1.85 2.45 0.50
C THR A 15 -1.42 2.26 1.95
N ARG A 16 -2.43 2.13 2.82
CA ARG A 16 -2.23 1.85 4.26
C ARG A 16 -1.58 0.49 4.46
N GLU A 17 -2.04 -0.48 3.69
CA GLU A 17 -1.59 -1.86 3.74
C GLU A 17 -0.11 -1.96 3.40
N LEU A 18 0.33 -1.29 2.33
CA LEU A 18 1.75 -1.27 1.96
C LEU A 18 2.59 -0.50 2.99
N ALA A 19 2.10 0.65 3.49
CA ALA A 19 2.81 1.38 4.53
C ALA A 19 2.99 0.54 5.81
N MET A 20 1.99 -0.25 6.20
CA MET A 20 2.08 -1.17 7.33
C MET A 20 3.08 -2.31 7.05
N GLN A 21 2.99 -2.93 5.87
CA GLN A 21 3.91 -3.99 5.46
C GLN A 21 5.36 -3.51 5.48
N ILE A 22 5.66 -2.37 4.85
CA ILE A 22 7.00 -1.77 4.88
C ILE A 22 7.46 -1.52 6.31
N THR A 23 6.56 -1.03 7.17
CA THR A 23 6.90 -0.75 8.57
C THR A 23 7.26 -2.03 9.31
N ASP A 24 6.54 -3.12 9.10
CA ASP A 24 6.78 -4.40 9.78
C ASP A 24 8.09 -5.03 9.30
N GLU A 25 8.35 -5.06 7.98
CA GLU A 25 9.63 -5.51 7.41
C GLU A 25 10.82 -4.69 7.96
N MET A 26 10.66 -3.37 8.02
CA MET A 26 11.70 -2.50 8.57
C MET A 26 11.92 -2.69 10.07
N ARG A 27 10.88 -3.06 10.85
CA ARG A 27 11.05 -3.41 12.26
C ARG A 27 11.88 -4.68 12.42
N ASP A 28 11.64 -5.68 11.58
CA ASP A 28 12.40 -6.92 11.59
C ASP A 28 13.88 -6.66 11.27
N ILE A 29 14.16 -5.80 10.31
CA ILE A 29 15.54 -5.35 10.00
C ILE A 29 16.12 -4.56 11.19
N ALA A 30 15.33 -3.68 11.81
CA ALA A 30 15.77 -2.81 12.90
C ALA A 30 16.06 -3.57 14.21
N VAL A 31 15.63 -4.82 14.36
CA VAL A 31 15.98 -5.65 15.52
C VAL A 31 17.50 -5.75 15.73
N CYS A 32 18.27 -5.73 14.64
CA CYS A 32 19.72 -5.74 14.68
C CYS A 32 20.36 -4.37 14.98
N HIS A 33 19.56 -3.30 15.13
CA HIS A 33 20.00 -1.92 15.33
C HIS A 33 19.31 -1.29 16.54
N GLU A 34 19.90 -1.45 17.71
CA GLU A 34 19.36 -0.91 18.96
C GLU A 34 19.11 0.61 18.85
N GLY A 35 17.99 1.07 19.42
CA GLY A 35 17.63 2.48 19.48
C GLY A 35 16.93 3.04 18.26
N VAL A 36 16.83 2.29 17.14
CA VAL A 36 16.08 2.73 15.94
C VAL A 36 14.57 2.62 16.19
N ARG A 37 13.88 3.73 16.05
CA ARG A 37 12.42 3.85 16.23
C ARG A 37 11.74 4.19 14.91
N LEU A 38 10.66 3.46 14.62
CA LEU A 38 9.85 3.63 13.43
C LEU A 38 8.42 4.01 13.80
N VAL A 39 7.77 4.80 12.94
CA VAL A 39 6.33 5.07 13.03
C VAL A 39 5.66 4.90 11.68
N CYS A 40 4.46 4.33 11.70
CA CYS A 40 3.59 4.23 10.53
C CYS A 40 2.45 5.25 10.64
N LEU A 41 2.31 6.13 9.61
CA LEU A 41 1.31 7.20 9.56
C LEU A 41 0.36 6.98 8.37
N TYR A 42 -0.88 6.60 8.62
CA TYR A 42 -1.87 6.35 7.57
C TYR A 42 -3.28 6.79 7.96
N GLY A 43 -4.12 6.99 6.97
CA GLY A 43 -5.52 7.40 7.18
C GLY A 43 -6.37 6.29 7.80
N GLY A 44 -7.52 6.64 8.43
CA GLY A 44 -8.44 5.68 9.05
C GLY A 44 -8.12 5.27 10.48
N GLN A 45 -6.94 5.63 10.98
CA GLN A 45 -6.58 5.51 12.39
C GLN A 45 -6.79 6.85 13.10
N PRO A 46 -7.22 6.87 14.38
CA PRO A 46 -7.29 8.11 15.16
C PRO A 46 -5.95 8.83 15.21
N ILE A 47 -5.94 10.11 14.81
CA ILE A 47 -4.71 10.89 14.69
C ILE A 47 -3.97 11.06 16.02
N GLY A 48 -4.70 11.10 17.15
CA GLY A 48 -4.12 11.21 18.49
C GLY A 48 -3.12 10.09 18.79
N LYS A 49 -3.43 8.84 18.41
CA LYS A 49 -2.52 7.70 18.59
C LYS A 49 -1.22 7.87 17.82
N GLN A 50 -1.31 8.45 16.61
CA GLN A 50 -0.13 8.71 15.78
C GLN A 50 0.69 9.88 16.34
N ILE A 51 0.04 10.92 16.88
CA ILE A 51 0.72 12.00 17.59
C ILE A 51 1.49 11.47 18.80
N ASP A 52 0.89 10.59 19.58
CA ASP A 52 1.56 9.98 20.73
C ASP A 52 2.75 9.08 20.31
N ALA A 53 2.63 8.38 19.19
CA ALA A 53 3.75 7.65 18.61
C ALA A 53 4.89 8.57 18.14
N LEU A 54 4.56 9.71 17.53
CA LEU A 54 5.54 10.72 17.13
C LEU A 54 6.29 11.37 18.30
N LYS A 55 5.67 11.49 19.49
CA LYS A 55 6.34 11.96 20.71
C LYS A 55 7.50 11.08 21.14
N ARG A 56 7.54 9.81 20.68
CA ARG A 56 8.67 8.90 20.92
C ARG A 56 9.88 9.19 20.04
N ARG A 57 9.81 10.25 19.22
CA ARG A 57 10.88 10.76 18.34
C ARG A 57 11.45 9.67 17.42
N PRO A 58 10.64 9.11 16.52
CA PRO A 58 11.09 8.11 15.55
C PRO A 58 12.05 8.72 14.55
N GLN A 59 13.10 7.98 14.19
CA GLN A 59 14.05 8.35 13.13
C GLN A 59 13.50 8.03 11.74
N ILE A 60 12.59 7.05 11.64
CA ILE A 60 12.03 6.61 10.36
C ILE A 60 10.52 6.75 10.40
N VAL A 61 9.98 7.42 9.39
CA VAL A 61 8.55 7.59 9.18
C VAL A 61 8.15 6.87 7.89
N VAL A 62 7.27 5.89 8.01
CA VAL A 62 6.60 5.27 6.87
C VAL A 62 5.18 5.83 6.81
N ALA A 63 4.75 6.34 5.66
CA ALA A 63 3.47 7.04 5.62
C ALA A 63 2.73 6.95 4.27
N THR A 64 1.41 7.12 4.34
CA THR A 64 0.65 7.52 3.15
C THR A 64 0.75 9.04 2.98
N PRO A 65 0.85 9.57 1.72
CA PRO A 65 1.14 10.99 1.47
C PRO A 65 0.16 11.94 2.15
N GLY A 66 -1.15 11.70 2.02
CA GLY A 66 -2.16 12.58 2.61
C GLY A 66 -2.11 12.64 4.14
N ARG A 67 -1.79 11.53 4.84
CA ARG A 67 -1.69 11.54 6.30
C ARG A 67 -0.42 12.24 6.77
N LEU A 68 0.70 12.08 6.08
CA LEU A 68 1.91 12.82 6.41
C LEU A 68 1.71 14.31 6.20
N SER A 69 1.07 14.72 5.09
CA SER A 69 0.67 16.10 4.85
C SER A 69 -0.20 16.68 5.98
N ASP A 70 -1.14 15.90 6.53
CA ASP A 70 -1.98 16.33 7.66
C ASP A 70 -1.13 16.56 8.93
N HIS A 71 -0.21 15.64 9.26
CA HIS A 71 0.72 15.80 10.38
C HIS A 71 1.64 17.02 10.21
N MET A 72 2.11 17.29 8.99
CA MET A 72 2.91 18.48 8.67
C MET A 72 2.12 19.78 8.89
N LYS A 73 0.86 19.83 8.39
CA LYS A 73 -0.05 20.98 8.60
C LYS A 73 -0.30 21.24 10.09
N ARG A 74 -0.43 20.18 10.87
CA ARG A 74 -0.62 20.25 12.34
C ARG A 74 0.67 20.51 13.11
N ARG A 75 1.82 20.55 12.44
CA ARG A 75 3.15 20.73 13.06
C ARG A 75 3.47 19.63 14.11
N THR A 76 2.92 18.44 13.95
CA THR A 76 3.19 17.28 14.82
C THR A 76 4.39 16.47 14.36
N VAL A 77 4.90 16.74 13.16
CA VAL A 77 6.13 16.20 12.61
C VAL A 77 6.89 17.31 11.89
N THR A 78 8.22 17.28 11.96
CA THR A 78 9.11 18.13 11.17
C THR A 78 10.02 17.26 10.31
N LEU A 79 10.22 17.67 9.06
CA LEU A 79 11.02 16.93 8.07
C LEU A 79 12.34 17.65 7.73
N LYS A 80 12.71 18.68 8.49
CA LYS A 80 13.90 19.52 8.20
C LYS A 80 15.22 18.77 8.21
N ASP A 81 15.32 17.71 9.03
CA ASP A 81 16.50 16.91 9.24
C ASP A 81 16.48 15.57 8.43
N VAL A 82 15.47 15.39 7.59
CA VAL A 82 15.35 14.22 6.73
C VAL A 82 16.42 14.27 5.65
N SER A 83 17.24 13.23 5.59
CA SER A 83 18.26 13.06 4.58
C SER A 83 17.90 12.08 3.47
N THR A 84 17.00 11.14 3.75
CA THR A 84 16.62 10.07 2.83
C THR A 84 15.11 10.02 2.66
N VAL A 85 14.68 9.99 1.41
CA VAL A 85 13.28 9.81 1.03
C VAL A 85 13.16 8.63 0.07
N VAL A 86 12.14 7.81 0.28
CA VAL A 86 11.78 6.72 -0.63
C VAL A 86 10.32 6.89 -1.05
N LEU A 87 10.07 6.82 -2.34
CA LEU A 87 8.73 6.73 -2.92
C LEU A 87 8.56 5.29 -3.45
N ASP A 88 7.72 4.51 -2.80
CA ASP A 88 7.42 3.15 -3.21
C ASP A 88 6.08 3.09 -3.95
N GLU A 89 5.99 2.30 -5.02
CA GLU A 89 4.87 2.31 -5.98
C GLU A 89 4.52 3.75 -6.43
N ALA A 90 5.55 4.49 -6.92
CA ALA A 90 5.40 5.90 -7.26
C ALA A 90 4.30 6.15 -8.31
N ASP A 91 4.21 5.32 -9.36
CA ASP A 91 3.15 5.36 -10.36
C ASP A 91 1.76 5.24 -9.72
N ARG A 92 1.59 4.30 -8.80
CA ARG A 92 0.32 4.11 -8.11
C ARG A 92 -0.05 5.30 -7.22
N MET A 93 0.92 5.92 -6.54
CA MET A 93 0.65 7.14 -5.77
C MET A 93 0.13 8.27 -6.66
N LEU A 94 0.65 8.41 -7.88
CA LEU A 94 0.25 9.44 -8.83
C LEU A 94 -1.12 9.13 -9.42
N ASP A 95 -1.39 7.88 -9.80
CA ASP A 95 -2.69 7.42 -10.28
C ASP A 95 -3.81 7.65 -9.25
N MET A 96 -3.49 7.53 -7.97
CA MET A 96 -4.41 7.84 -6.86
C MET A 96 -4.55 9.33 -6.57
N GLY A 97 -3.89 10.21 -7.32
CA GLY A 97 -3.98 11.67 -7.20
C GLY A 97 -3.14 12.29 -6.09
N PHE A 98 -2.17 11.55 -5.53
CA PHE A 98 -1.30 12.07 -4.46
C PHE A 98 -0.16 12.98 -4.92
N ILE A 99 -0.10 13.34 -6.21
CA ILE A 99 0.97 14.17 -6.76
C ILE A 99 1.23 15.43 -5.93
N HIS A 100 0.15 16.15 -5.56
CA HIS A 100 0.28 17.40 -4.77
C HIS A 100 0.75 17.17 -3.33
N ASP A 101 0.42 16.03 -2.73
CA ASP A 101 0.91 15.72 -1.39
C ASP A 101 2.37 15.29 -1.44
N VAL A 102 2.77 14.49 -2.43
CA VAL A 102 4.16 14.05 -2.64
C VAL A 102 5.06 15.26 -2.88
N THR A 103 4.73 16.13 -3.82
CA THR A 103 5.52 17.32 -4.13
C THR A 103 5.63 18.26 -2.92
N ARG A 104 4.52 18.50 -2.21
CA ARG A 104 4.52 19.28 -0.96
C ARG A 104 5.45 18.72 0.11
N ILE A 105 5.50 17.38 0.25
CA ILE A 105 6.39 16.71 1.19
C ILE A 105 7.83 16.89 0.75
N LEU A 106 8.14 16.66 -0.52
CA LEU A 106 9.50 16.80 -1.07
C LEU A 106 10.02 18.25 -0.95
N ASP A 107 9.16 19.25 -1.15
CA ASP A 107 9.50 20.69 -0.98
C ASP A 107 9.89 21.03 0.47
N LYS A 108 9.42 20.27 1.45
CA LYS A 108 9.77 20.48 2.86
C LYS A 108 11.04 19.74 3.29
N ILE A 109 11.70 19.06 2.35
CA ILE A 109 12.95 18.33 2.57
C ILE A 109 14.02 18.83 1.59
N PRO A 110 14.43 20.10 1.66
CA PRO A 110 15.35 20.68 0.67
C PRO A 110 16.77 20.10 0.78
N ASN A 111 17.15 19.64 1.96
CA ASN A 111 18.49 19.13 2.27
C ASN A 111 18.62 17.60 2.13
N ARG A 112 17.64 16.94 1.48
CA ARG A 112 17.73 15.50 1.25
C ARG A 112 18.99 15.17 0.44
N LYS A 113 19.65 14.09 0.84
CA LYS A 113 20.83 13.55 0.14
C LYS A 113 20.44 12.45 -0.82
N ASN A 114 19.42 11.65 -0.45
CA ASN A 114 19.00 10.49 -1.22
C ASN A 114 17.48 10.57 -1.49
N LEU A 115 17.11 10.33 -2.74
CA LEU A 115 15.73 10.13 -3.15
C LEU A 115 15.66 8.87 -4.01
N GLY A 116 15.16 7.77 -3.42
CA GLY A 116 14.84 6.53 -4.12
C GLY A 116 13.40 6.57 -4.64
N MET A 117 13.21 6.20 -5.91
CA MET A 117 11.88 6.03 -6.49
C MET A 117 11.76 4.62 -7.04
N PHE A 118 10.76 3.87 -6.54
CA PHE A 118 10.43 2.53 -7.00
C PHE A 118 9.08 2.58 -7.69
N SER A 119 9.01 2.03 -8.90
CA SER A 119 7.80 2.11 -9.74
C SER A 119 7.76 0.91 -10.69
N ALA A 120 6.57 0.34 -10.91
CA ALA A 120 6.38 -0.70 -11.89
C ALA A 120 6.35 -0.13 -13.32
N THR A 121 5.89 1.12 -13.46
CA THR A 121 5.81 1.84 -14.74
C THR A 121 6.47 3.21 -14.63
N ILE A 122 7.10 3.65 -15.71
CA ILE A 122 7.69 4.99 -15.81
C ILE A 122 6.72 5.86 -16.61
N SER A 123 5.68 6.37 -15.93
CA SER A 123 4.76 7.34 -16.52
C SER A 123 5.42 8.71 -16.66
N ARG A 124 4.78 9.60 -17.42
CA ARG A 124 5.27 10.98 -17.57
C ARG A 124 5.34 11.70 -16.23
N GLU A 125 4.35 11.51 -15.39
CA GLU A 125 4.28 12.12 -14.06
C GLU A 125 5.39 11.63 -13.14
N VAL A 126 5.75 10.33 -13.20
CA VAL A 126 6.90 9.77 -12.48
C VAL A 126 8.20 10.42 -12.95
N MET A 127 8.37 10.58 -14.28
CA MET A 127 9.52 11.26 -14.86
C MET A 127 9.59 12.74 -14.44
N ASP A 128 8.48 13.45 -14.44
CA ASP A 128 8.42 14.86 -14.03
C ASP A 128 8.90 15.04 -12.57
N ILE A 129 8.48 14.15 -11.66
CA ILE A 129 8.98 14.15 -10.27
C ILE A 129 10.48 13.84 -10.23
N SER A 130 10.94 12.86 -11.00
CA SER A 130 12.36 12.52 -11.08
C SER A 130 13.20 13.74 -11.53
N TRP A 131 12.82 14.39 -12.62
CA TRP A 131 13.55 15.54 -13.16
C TRP A 131 13.58 16.75 -12.20
N VAL A 132 12.50 16.97 -11.47
CA VAL A 132 12.44 18.12 -10.54
C VAL A 132 13.20 17.85 -9.24
N TYR A 133 13.13 16.62 -8.72
CA TYR A 133 13.55 16.32 -7.34
C TYR A 133 14.79 15.44 -7.21
N GLN A 134 15.18 14.70 -8.24
CA GLN A 134 16.42 13.91 -8.23
C GLN A 134 17.55 14.69 -8.92
N ARG A 135 18.78 14.38 -8.52
CA ARG A 135 20.01 14.91 -9.13
C ARG A 135 20.85 13.72 -9.56
N ASP A 136 21.20 13.69 -10.86
CA ASP A 136 21.97 12.61 -11.47
C ASP A 136 21.50 11.21 -11.03
N PRO A 137 20.20 10.87 -11.22
CA PRO A 137 19.68 9.60 -10.76
C PRO A 137 20.30 8.43 -11.52
N GLU A 138 20.64 7.38 -10.78
CA GLU A 138 20.96 6.10 -11.39
C GLU A 138 19.67 5.36 -11.69
N GLU A 139 19.45 5.01 -12.96
CA GLU A 139 18.29 4.24 -13.39
C GLU A 139 18.63 2.75 -13.42
N ILE A 140 17.91 1.97 -12.62
CA ILE A 140 18.03 0.52 -12.59
C ILE A 140 16.72 -0.09 -13.08
N THR A 141 16.76 -0.66 -14.29
CA THR A 141 15.59 -1.31 -14.89
C THR A 141 15.75 -2.83 -14.86
N VAL A 142 14.78 -3.51 -14.22
CA VAL A 142 14.69 -4.96 -14.26
C VAL A 142 13.83 -5.36 -15.46
N GLN A 143 14.44 -5.89 -16.51
CA GLN A 143 13.70 -6.40 -17.66
C GLN A 143 13.04 -7.74 -17.32
N ALA A 144 11.77 -7.92 -17.75
CA ALA A 144 11.10 -9.19 -17.65
C ALA A 144 11.74 -10.20 -18.60
N THR A 145 12.59 -11.07 -18.06
CA THR A 145 13.13 -12.24 -18.77
C THR A 145 12.18 -13.43 -18.61
N LYS A 146 12.33 -14.45 -19.46
CA LYS A 146 11.55 -15.70 -19.29
C LYS A 146 11.74 -16.34 -17.91
N GLU A 147 12.90 -16.14 -17.31
CA GLU A 147 13.29 -16.68 -16.00
C GLU A 147 12.63 -15.91 -14.83
N ASN A 148 12.33 -14.61 -15.02
CA ASN A 148 11.73 -13.74 -14.00
C ASN A 148 10.20 -13.58 -14.16
N LYS A 149 9.61 -14.17 -15.20
CA LYS A 149 8.14 -14.16 -15.36
C LYS A 149 7.54 -15.20 -14.42
N PRO A 150 6.63 -14.79 -13.52
CA PRO A 150 5.86 -15.76 -12.76
C PRO A 150 5.07 -16.66 -13.73
N ASP A 151 5.04 -17.98 -13.48
CA ASP A 151 4.25 -18.93 -14.24
C ASP A 151 2.78 -18.76 -13.88
N ILE A 152 2.12 -17.82 -14.57
CA ILE A 152 0.71 -17.49 -14.35
C ILE A 152 -0.09 -17.96 -15.55
N LEU A 153 -0.96 -18.95 -15.33
CA LEU A 153 -1.95 -19.37 -16.32
C LEU A 153 -3.09 -18.36 -16.36
N GLN A 154 -3.33 -17.79 -17.53
CA GLN A 154 -4.38 -16.79 -17.74
C GLN A 154 -5.47 -17.34 -18.64
N TYR A 155 -6.71 -17.19 -18.20
CA TYR A 155 -7.89 -17.62 -18.96
C TYR A 155 -8.85 -16.45 -19.15
N ARG A 156 -9.51 -16.44 -20.31
CA ARG A 156 -10.62 -15.52 -20.60
C ARG A 156 -11.89 -16.35 -20.76
N LEU A 157 -12.93 -15.98 -20.00
CA LEU A 157 -14.24 -16.59 -20.12
C LEU A 157 -15.26 -15.55 -20.51
N GLU A 158 -15.95 -15.79 -21.63
CA GLU A 158 -17.04 -14.95 -22.10
C GLU A 158 -18.36 -15.53 -21.62
N VAL A 159 -19.07 -14.72 -20.80
CA VAL A 159 -20.36 -15.12 -20.23
C VAL A 159 -21.33 -13.94 -20.28
N PRO A 160 -22.64 -14.18 -20.45
CA PRO A 160 -23.67 -13.15 -20.28
C PRO A 160 -23.56 -12.47 -18.93
N SER A 161 -23.98 -11.19 -18.83
CA SER A 161 -23.83 -10.41 -17.60
C SER A 161 -24.57 -11.00 -16.40
N ASP A 162 -25.69 -11.66 -16.61
CA ASP A 162 -26.50 -12.38 -15.63
C ASP A 162 -25.91 -13.75 -15.22
N GLY A 163 -25.08 -14.36 -16.07
CA GLY A 163 -24.40 -15.62 -15.84
C GLY A 163 -23.07 -15.55 -15.07
N LYS A 164 -22.52 -14.33 -14.85
CA LYS A 164 -21.18 -14.18 -14.25
C LYS A 164 -21.03 -14.81 -12.88
N VAL A 165 -22.01 -14.64 -12.01
CA VAL A 165 -21.95 -15.19 -10.64
C VAL A 165 -22.02 -16.71 -10.67
N ASP A 166 -22.89 -17.28 -11.53
CA ASP A 166 -23.00 -18.73 -11.68
C ASP A 166 -21.72 -19.35 -12.26
N ALA A 167 -21.09 -18.68 -13.20
CA ALA A 167 -19.79 -19.08 -13.73
C ALA A 167 -18.72 -19.11 -12.64
N ILE A 168 -18.63 -18.06 -11.80
CA ILE A 168 -17.69 -18.02 -10.67
C ILE A 168 -17.96 -19.19 -9.71
N VAL A 169 -19.21 -19.43 -9.32
CA VAL A 169 -19.56 -20.52 -8.41
C VAL A 169 -19.20 -21.87 -9.02
N ARG A 170 -19.43 -22.08 -10.32
CA ARG A 170 -19.04 -23.32 -11.01
C ARG A 170 -17.53 -23.52 -10.98
N ILE A 171 -16.74 -22.47 -11.28
CA ILE A 171 -15.28 -22.52 -11.22
C ILE A 171 -14.82 -22.88 -9.80
N LEU A 172 -15.38 -22.24 -8.77
CA LEU A 172 -15.04 -22.52 -7.37
C LEU A 172 -15.38 -23.95 -6.94
N ASN A 173 -16.39 -24.57 -7.55
CA ASN A 173 -16.82 -25.93 -7.24
C ASN A 173 -16.09 -26.99 -8.07
N CYS A 174 -15.69 -26.67 -9.30
CA CYS A 174 -14.97 -27.59 -10.18
C CYS A 174 -13.49 -27.75 -9.81
N GLU A 175 -12.90 -26.67 -9.30
CA GLU A 175 -11.50 -26.60 -8.95
C GLU A 175 -11.34 -26.47 -7.43
N ASN A 176 -10.46 -27.24 -6.85
CA ASN A 176 -10.24 -27.22 -5.41
C ASN A 176 -9.22 -26.11 -5.02
N TYR A 177 -9.49 -24.88 -5.42
CA TYR A 177 -8.65 -23.74 -5.04
C TYR A 177 -8.74 -23.50 -3.53
N GLU A 178 -7.59 -23.42 -2.88
CA GLU A 178 -7.49 -23.16 -1.44
C GLU A 178 -7.83 -21.71 -1.12
N ARG A 179 -7.35 -20.77 -1.94
CA ARG A 179 -7.55 -19.33 -1.76
C ARG A 179 -7.84 -18.65 -3.09
N VAL A 180 -8.90 -17.87 -3.13
CA VAL A 180 -9.37 -17.17 -4.33
C VAL A 180 -9.60 -15.70 -4.03
N ILE A 181 -9.12 -14.83 -4.92
CA ILE A 181 -9.41 -13.40 -4.89
C ILE A 181 -10.29 -13.05 -6.09
N CYS A 182 -11.41 -12.38 -5.83
CA CYS A 182 -12.30 -11.85 -6.85
C CYS A 182 -12.21 -10.32 -6.87
N PHE A 183 -11.68 -9.74 -7.94
CA PHE A 183 -11.69 -8.29 -8.10
C PHE A 183 -12.97 -7.80 -8.78
N CYS A 184 -13.56 -6.75 -8.23
CA CYS A 184 -14.74 -6.07 -8.76
C CYS A 184 -14.45 -4.58 -9.00
N ASN A 185 -15.03 -4.00 -10.03
CA ASN A 185 -14.82 -2.59 -10.38
C ASN A 185 -15.46 -1.60 -9.39
N THR A 186 -16.46 -2.01 -8.62
CA THR A 186 -17.19 -1.12 -7.71
C THR A 186 -17.45 -1.77 -6.36
N LYS A 187 -17.56 -0.94 -5.29
CA LYS A 187 -17.94 -1.36 -3.94
C LYS A 187 -19.26 -2.14 -3.94
N GLY A 188 -20.28 -1.64 -4.63
CA GLY A 188 -21.58 -2.30 -4.72
C GLY A 188 -21.55 -3.66 -5.42
N SER A 189 -20.65 -3.84 -6.40
CA SER A 189 -20.43 -5.15 -7.04
C SER A 189 -19.74 -6.11 -6.10
N THR A 190 -18.78 -5.61 -5.29
CA THR A 190 -18.08 -6.39 -4.28
C THR A 190 -19.03 -6.94 -3.23
N GLU A 191 -19.89 -6.10 -2.69
CA GLU A 191 -20.90 -6.51 -1.70
C GLU A 191 -21.92 -7.50 -2.28
N ARG A 192 -22.44 -7.22 -3.48
CA ARG A 192 -23.40 -8.10 -4.16
C ARG A 192 -22.80 -9.48 -4.42
N LEU A 193 -21.59 -9.54 -5.01
CA LEU A 193 -20.93 -10.81 -5.28
C LEU A 193 -20.71 -11.59 -3.99
N THR A 194 -20.24 -10.94 -2.93
CA THR A 194 -20.04 -11.57 -1.62
C THR A 194 -21.31 -12.19 -1.08
N LYS A 195 -22.43 -11.45 -1.10
CA LYS A 195 -23.73 -11.97 -0.66
C LYS A 195 -24.19 -13.18 -1.50
N PHE A 196 -24.06 -13.13 -2.81
CA PHE A 196 -24.42 -14.24 -3.68
C PHE A 196 -23.56 -15.49 -3.43
N LEU A 197 -22.27 -15.33 -3.20
CA LEU A 197 -21.38 -16.44 -2.86
C LEU A 197 -21.75 -17.06 -1.52
N GLN A 198 -22.02 -16.23 -0.50
CA GLN A 198 -22.47 -16.70 0.83
C GLN A 198 -23.81 -17.43 0.76
N MET A 199 -24.80 -16.95 -0.01
CA MET A 199 -26.09 -17.61 -0.22
C MET A 199 -25.93 -19.00 -0.87
N ARG A 200 -24.81 -19.27 -1.55
CA ARG A 200 -24.47 -20.54 -2.17
C ARG A 200 -23.50 -21.38 -1.35
N GLY A 201 -23.33 -21.03 -0.06
CA GLY A 201 -22.50 -21.78 0.88
C GLY A 201 -20.99 -21.58 0.72
N VAL A 202 -20.56 -20.56 -0.06
CA VAL A 202 -19.15 -20.22 -0.18
C VAL A 202 -18.74 -19.31 0.95
N ASP A 203 -17.68 -19.65 1.70
CA ASP A 203 -17.08 -18.77 2.70
C ASP A 203 -16.35 -17.62 1.98
N ALA A 204 -17.03 -16.49 1.87
CA ALA A 204 -16.59 -15.29 1.18
C ALA A 204 -16.74 -14.04 2.05
N GLN A 205 -15.76 -13.15 2.00
CA GLN A 205 -15.83 -11.82 2.62
C GLN A 205 -15.30 -10.76 1.66
N CYS A 206 -15.76 -9.51 1.81
CA CYS A 206 -15.32 -8.42 0.96
C CYS A 206 -14.51 -7.37 1.71
N ILE A 207 -13.66 -6.67 0.94
CA ILE A 207 -12.97 -5.44 1.35
C ILE A 207 -13.18 -4.35 0.30
N HIS A 208 -13.51 -3.16 0.76
CA HIS A 208 -13.56 -1.93 -0.03
C HIS A 208 -13.41 -0.71 0.88
N GLY A 209 -13.26 0.48 0.29
CA GLY A 209 -12.90 1.70 1.04
C GLY A 209 -13.84 2.10 2.19
N ASP A 210 -15.12 1.68 2.18
CA ASP A 210 -16.09 2.04 3.23
C ASP A 210 -16.05 1.11 4.44
N ILE A 211 -15.32 -0.02 4.35
CA ILE A 211 -15.16 -0.94 5.47
C ILE A 211 -14.16 -0.37 6.48
N PRO A 212 -14.51 -0.33 7.79
CA PRO A 212 -13.61 0.14 8.82
C PRO A 212 -12.27 -0.60 8.80
N GLN A 213 -11.17 0.12 9.00
CA GLN A 213 -9.80 -0.39 8.87
C GLN A 213 -9.58 -1.67 9.70
N ARG A 214 -10.02 -1.68 10.96
CA ARG A 214 -9.91 -2.87 11.83
C ARG A 214 -10.53 -4.12 11.20
N LYS A 215 -11.71 -3.98 10.57
CA LYS A 215 -12.39 -5.10 9.91
C LYS A 215 -11.66 -5.54 8.65
N ARG A 216 -11.05 -4.60 7.91
CA ARG A 216 -10.22 -4.92 6.75
C ARG A 216 -9.00 -5.76 7.16
N GLU A 217 -8.31 -5.35 8.21
CA GLU A 217 -7.16 -6.07 8.77
C GLU A 217 -7.55 -7.49 9.23
N GLU A 218 -8.69 -7.62 9.91
CA GLU A 218 -9.23 -8.91 10.35
C GLU A 218 -9.52 -9.86 9.15
N VAL A 219 -10.17 -9.36 8.11
CA VAL A 219 -10.49 -10.13 6.90
C VAL A 219 -9.20 -10.54 6.18
N MET A 220 -8.25 -9.63 6.03
CA MET A 220 -6.94 -9.91 5.43
C MET A 220 -6.17 -10.97 6.22
N GLN A 221 -6.18 -10.89 7.53
CA GLN A 221 -5.51 -11.88 8.38
C GLN A 221 -6.16 -13.25 8.24
N ARG A 222 -7.50 -13.34 8.28
CA ARG A 222 -8.21 -14.60 8.05
C ARG A 222 -7.89 -15.23 6.70
N PHE A 223 -7.77 -14.41 5.64
CA PHE A 223 -7.41 -14.89 4.31
C PHE A 223 -5.95 -15.40 4.26
N ARG A 224 -5.02 -14.68 4.87
CA ARG A 224 -3.61 -15.11 5.00
C ARG A 224 -3.47 -16.41 5.78
N ASP A 225 -4.24 -16.57 6.85
CA ASP A 225 -4.25 -17.77 7.69
C ASP A 225 -4.95 -18.98 7.03
N GLY A 226 -5.51 -18.83 5.82
CA GLY A 226 -6.29 -19.87 5.15
C GLY A 226 -7.67 -20.13 5.77
N LYS A 227 -8.12 -19.24 6.68
CA LYS A 227 -9.44 -19.34 7.36
C LYS A 227 -10.57 -18.66 6.58
N LEU A 228 -10.29 -18.12 5.41
CA LEU A 228 -11.22 -17.53 4.47
C LEU A 228 -10.84 -18.00 3.07
N ARG A 229 -11.76 -18.67 2.39
CA ARG A 229 -11.49 -19.25 1.07
C ARG A 229 -11.56 -18.20 -0.03
N VAL A 230 -12.60 -17.35 -0.02
CA VAL A 230 -12.85 -16.37 -1.07
C VAL A 230 -12.82 -14.96 -0.52
N PHE A 231 -11.96 -14.17 -1.11
CA PHE A 231 -11.80 -12.76 -0.79
C PHE A 231 -12.29 -11.92 -1.97
N VAL A 232 -13.22 -11.01 -1.75
CA VAL A 232 -13.79 -10.15 -2.80
C VAL A 232 -13.36 -8.71 -2.54
N ALA A 233 -12.71 -8.07 -3.50
CA ALA A 233 -12.14 -6.74 -3.33
C ALA A 233 -12.40 -5.82 -4.52
N THR A 234 -12.36 -4.51 -4.28
CA THR A 234 -12.09 -3.54 -5.35
C THR A 234 -10.59 -3.46 -5.58
N ASP A 235 -10.19 -2.97 -6.74
CA ASP A 235 -8.77 -2.80 -7.10
C ASP A 235 -8.05 -1.75 -6.23
N VAL A 236 -8.80 -0.96 -5.44
CA VAL A 236 -8.29 0.04 -4.48
C VAL A 236 -9.13 0.02 -3.22
#